data_00f1c59a087e57d8edc9cbd329566ad4
#
_entry.id   00f1c59a087e57d8edc9cbd329566ad4
#
_cell.length_a   1.000
_cell.length_b   1.000
_cell.length_c   1.000
_cell.angle_alpha   90.00
_cell.angle_beta   90.00
_cell.angle_gamma   90.00
#
_symmetry.space_group_name_H-M   'P 1'
#
loop_
_entity.id
_entity.type
_entity.pdbx_description
1 polymer ?
#
loop_
_entity_poly.entity_id
_entity_poly.type
_entity_poly.pdbx_seq_one_letter_code
_entity_poly.pdbx_strand_id
1 'polypeptide(L)'
;MIYNIYNKVANITLFSLLILFFMSSCSDEMSIKMQYGDRDQLFKQKYEPIPGPRTCFWRRGPVSKDPYINIAYPDAGVFYWNAAFTVPEGAKLYLEGEFPHARYMSLISYDGRGAPIESLADYLIIPNHNSTNPFIDGSKRKNRNRSYKVEIVNLPPEIRRKEGTRIDLKSDIKDSNIDKNNSNSNSLNAAQYGNGQQSIVYRIYVPDKNRNESGGVPLPEVVLVLNNGEELRGEKACDALRSNQAPQISIDAIGLPMTVYSKLLKQPGKPDTWPATVPPTWYLQYDREFLLGIYNGQLPKSFRKSTGGFYPNLDNNYVRTIINRKHGKVFVLKGKLPNTPKTFHGDEFMSKGDMVYWSICSNQGFANTRVNDCLFDEQVPVNNKGEYTIVISRVEDRPRNAFPECGIGWLPMADDGDGAIDEDVTVIQIRNMLSSPEFKHAIQNVSDIGKEKDIMGPYLPFSFYTTTGAFEVLFPCMN
;
A
#
# COMPACT_ATOMS: atom_id res chain seq x y z
N MET A 1 -32.74 52.46 8.38
CA MET A 1 -33.11 51.22 7.67
C MET A 1 -32.38 51.05 6.33
N ILE A 2 -31.74 52.07 5.80
CA ILE A 2 -31.02 52.05 4.52
C ILE A 2 -29.55 51.61 4.69
N TYR A 3 -28.96 51.79 5.88
CA TYR A 3 -27.56 51.44 6.15
C TYR A 3 -27.28 49.91 6.29
N ASN A 4 -28.31 49.10 6.57
CA ASN A 4 -28.19 47.65 6.73
C ASN A 4 -28.34 46.85 5.42
N ILE A 5 -28.82 47.48 4.36
CA ILE A 5 -28.99 46.85 3.05
C ILE A 5 -27.69 46.92 2.25
N TYR A 6 -26.91 47.98 2.40
CA TYR A 6 -25.62 48.15 1.71
C TYR A 6 -24.56 47.18 2.20
N ASN A 7 -24.53 46.85 3.49
CA ASN A 7 -23.56 45.88 4.04
C ASN A 7 -23.89 44.41 3.69
N LYS A 8 -25.14 44.06 3.40
CA LYS A 8 -25.51 42.72 2.95
C LYS A 8 -25.21 42.47 1.46
N VAL A 9 -25.33 43.50 0.63
CA VAL A 9 -25.03 43.42 -0.80
C VAL A 9 -23.52 43.43 -1.02
N ALA A 10 -22.77 44.22 -0.24
CA ALA A 10 -21.30 44.23 -0.30
C ALA A 10 -20.65 42.91 0.13
N ASN A 11 -21.22 42.21 1.13
CA ASN A 11 -20.71 40.93 1.57
C ASN A 11 -21.03 39.76 0.59
N ILE A 12 -22.15 39.84 -0.14
CA ILE A 12 -22.49 38.80 -1.14
C ILE A 12 -21.62 38.95 -2.40
N THR A 13 -21.33 40.20 -2.81
CA THR A 13 -20.42 40.45 -3.96
C THR A 13 -18.96 40.12 -3.62
N LEU A 14 -18.51 40.36 -2.37
CA LEU A 14 -17.15 39.99 -1.95
C LEU A 14 -16.96 38.47 -1.86
N PHE A 15 -17.99 37.75 -1.42
CA PHE A 15 -17.93 36.28 -1.34
C PHE A 15 -17.98 35.62 -2.73
N SER A 16 -18.74 36.18 -3.66
CA SER A 16 -18.79 35.72 -5.06
C SER A 16 -17.49 36.02 -5.82
N LEU A 17 -16.84 37.14 -5.52
CA LEU A 17 -15.52 37.47 -6.09
C LEU A 17 -14.41 36.61 -5.49
N LEU A 18 -14.47 36.22 -4.21
CA LEU A 18 -13.50 35.31 -3.60
C LEU A 18 -13.58 33.88 -4.19
N ILE A 19 -14.80 33.39 -4.49
CA ILE A 19 -14.98 32.05 -5.11
C ILE A 19 -14.49 32.07 -6.57
N LEU A 20 -14.70 33.17 -7.30
CA LEU A 20 -14.16 33.35 -8.66
C LEU A 20 -12.64 33.52 -8.66
N PHE A 21 -12.04 34.12 -7.63
CA PHE A 21 -10.58 34.23 -7.49
C PHE A 21 -9.92 32.90 -7.12
N PHE A 22 -10.58 32.02 -6.33
CA PHE A 22 -10.06 30.69 -6.05
C PHE A 22 -10.19 29.72 -7.23
N MET A 23 -11.20 29.87 -8.08
CA MET A 23 -11.32 29.09 -9.31
C MET A 23 -10.34 29.58 -10.40
N SER A 24 -10.02 30.89 -10.44
CA SER A 24 -9.05 31.48 -11.34
C SER A 24 -7.60 31.16 -10.94
N SER A 25 -7.27 31.07 -9.63
CA SER A 25 -5.91 30.75 -9.19
C SER A 25 -5.52 29.29 -9.44
N CYS A 26 -6.46 28.35 -9.41
CA CYS A 26 -6.18 26.97 -9.83
C CYS A 26 -5.94 26.80 -11.34
N SER A 27 -6.57 27.67 -12.17
CA SER A 27 -6.31 27.67 -13.61
C SER A 27 -5.02 28.43 -13.97
N ASP A 28 -4.65 29.44 -13.18
CA ASP A 28 -3.46 30.25 -13.43
C ASP A 28 -2.16 29.56 -12.97
N GLU A 29 -2.14 28.77 -11.89
CA GLU A 29 -0.97 27.96 -11.55
C GLU A 29 -0.71 26.81 -12.54
N MET A 30 -1.76 26.19 -13.08
CA MET A 30 -1.61 25.25 -14.19
C MET A 30 -1.23 25.96 -15.51
N SER A 31 -1.72 27.20 -15.72
CA SER A 31 -1.40 28.02 -16.87
C SER A 31 0.04 28.57 -16.82
N ILE A 32 0.56 28.92 -15.66
CA ILE A 32 1.93 29.45 -15.49
C ILE A 32 2.98 28.36 -15.70
N LYS A 33 2.74 27.11 -15.25
CA LYS A 33 3.62 25.98 -15.59
C LYS A 33 3.57 25.58 -17.09
N MET A 34 2.47 25.87 -17.79
CA MET A 34 2.37 25.67 -19.23
C MET A 34 3.01 26.78 -20.06
N GLN A 35 3.35 27.93 -19.48
CA GLN A 35 3.86 29.09 -20.24
C GLN A 35 5.38 29.05 -20.46
N TYR A 36 6.13 28.17 -19.78
CA TYR A 36 7.60 28.03 -19.90
C TYR A 36 8.07 26.72 -20.55
N GLY A 37 7.17 25.87 -21.01
CA GLY A 37 7.50 24.68 -21.81
C GLY A 37 6.94 24.83 -23.22
N ASP A 38 7.75 24.49 -24.20
CA ASP A 38 7.37 24.47 -25.62
C ASP A 38 6.03 23.73 -25.80
N ARG A 39 4.96 24.48 -26.07
CA ARG A 39 3.58 23.97 -26.24
C ARG A 39 3.51 22.82 -27.24
N ASP A 40 4.35 22.84 -28.28
CA ASP A 40 4.41 21.82 -29.31
C ASP A 40 5.02 20.49 -28.81
N GLN A 41 5.84 20.50 -27.78
CA GLN A 41 6.34 19.27 -27.14
C GLN A 41 5.34 18.67 -26.17
N LEU A 42 4.56 19.47 -25.43
CA LEU A 42 3.50 18.99 -24.53
C LEU A 42 2.38 18.26 -25.28
N PHE A 43 2.04 18.67 -26.52
CA PHE A 43 1.07 17.97 -27.38
C PHE A 43 1.64 16.73 -28.07
N LYS A 44 2.96 16.55 -28.08
CA LYS A 44 3.63 15.35 -28.62
C LYS A 44 3.91 14.27 -27.59
N GLN A 45 3.77 14.56 -26.30
CA GLN A 45 3.82 13.52 -25.28
C GLN A 45 2.56 12.66 -25.44
N LYS A 46 2.70 11.57 -26.18
CA LYS A 46 1.70 10.51 -26.27
C LYS A 46 1.53 10.00 -24.86
N TYR A 47 0.42 10.35 -24.20
CA TYR A 47 0.06 9.75 -22.90
C TYR A 47 -0.08 8.26 -23.15
N GLU A 48 0.95 7.51 -22.83
CA GLU A 48 0.83 6.06 -22.84
C GLU A 48 -0.23 5.68 -21.79
N PRO A 49 -1.22 4.86 -22.20
CA PRO A 49 -2.23 4.45 -21.24
C PRO A 49 -1.56 3.64 -20.13
N ILE A 50 -1.99 3.85 -18.89
CA ILE A 50 -1.51 3.08 -17.74
C ILE A 50 -1.66 1.59 -18.09
N PRO A 51 -0.58 0.77 -18.00
CA PRO A 51 -0.62 -0.64 -18.41
C PRO A 51 -1.47 -1.47 -17.44
N GLY A 52 -1.72 -2.73 -17.82
CA GLY A 52 -2.42 -3.73 -17.02
C GLY A 52 -3.92 -3.82 -17.27
N PRO A 53 -4.54 -4.93 -16.82
CA PRO A 53 -5.95 -5.21 -17.07
C PRO A 53 -6.86 -4.29 -16.25
N ARG A 54 -8.01 -3.94 -16.84
CA ARG A 54 -9.12 -3.22 -16.18
C ARG A 54 -10.46 -3.76 -16.64
N THR A 55 -11.48 -3.57 -15.82
CA THR A 55 -12.88 -3.83 -16.18
C THR A 55 -13.73 -2.62 -15.78
N CYS A 56 -15.00 -2.61 -16.12
CA CYS A 56 -15.93 -1.57 -15.67
C CYS A 56 -16.04 -1.51 -14.15
N PHE A 57 -15.83 -2.62 -13.44
CA PHE A 57 -15.83 -2.68 -11.98
C PHE A 57 -14.46 -2.30 -11.39
N TRP A 58 -13.39 -2.90 -11.89
CA TRP A 58 -12.00 -2.66 -11.48
C TRP A 58 -11.33 -1.59 -12.33
N ARG A 59 -11.91 -0.40 -12.39
CA ARG A 59 -11.45 0.66 -13.31
C ARG A 59 -10.33 1.52 -12.75
N ARG A 60 -10.12 1.54 -11.41
CA ARG A 60 -9.11 2.36 -10.74
C ARG A 60 -7.92 1.48 -10.37
N GLY A 61 -6.95 1.43 -11.27
CA GLY A 61 -5.76 0.61 -11.14
C GLY A 61 -5.18 0.25 -12.51
N PRO A 62 -4.15 -0.58 -12.55
CA PRO A 62 -3.39 -0.99 -11.38
C PRO A 62 -2.69 0.19 -10.70
N VAL A 63 -2.67 0.17 -9.35
CA VAL A 63 -1.79 1.01 -8.54
C VAL A 63 -0.51 0.20 -8.27
N SER A 64 0.67 0.79 -8.46
CA SER A 64 2.00 0.24 -8.20
C SER A 64 3.02 1.36 -8.36
N LYS A 65 4.31 1.06 -8.60
CA LYS A 65 5.30 2.06 -9.03
C LYS A 65 5.03 2.51 -10.48
N ASP A 66 5.66 3.60 -10.91
CA ASP A 66 5.60 4.03 -12.31
C ASP A 66 5.95 2.86 -13.27
N PRO A 67 5.28 2.71 -14.43
CA PRO A 67 4.33 3.63 -15.06
C PRO A 67 2.85 3.44 -14.64
N TYR A 68 2.58 2.71 -13.57
CA TYR A 68 1.24 2.53 -13.01
C TYR A 68 0.80 3.76 -12.20
N ILE A 69 -0.39 3.72 -11.60
CA ILE A 69 -0.83 4.74 -10.66
C ILE A 69 0.02 4.64 -9.40
N ASN A 70 0.86 5.65 -9.15
CA ASN A 70 1.81 5.63 -8.04
C ASN A 70 1.36 6.59 -6.94
N ILE A 71 0.64 6.08 -5.93
CA ILE A 71 0.05 6.86 -4.84
C ILE A 71 -0.19 5.98 -3.60
N ALA A 72 -0.24 6.58 -2.42
CA ALA A 72 -0.52 5.94 -1.14
C ALA A 72 0.54 4.91 -0.69
N TYR A 73 1.81 5.17 -1.00
CA TYR A 73 2.94 4.31 -0.68
C TYR A 73 2.75 2.86 -1.16
N PRO A 74 2.50 2.63 -2.45
CA PRO A 74 2.32 1.28 -2.95
C PRO A 74 3.61 0.47 -2.79
N ASP A 75 3.51 -0.83 -2.97
CA ASP A 75 4.68 -1.70 -3.11
C ASP A 75 4.96 -1.92 -4.59
N ALA A 76 6.23 -1.84 -5.00
CA ALA A 76 6.63 -2.00 -6.39
C ALA A 76 6.45 -3.44 -6.94
N GLY A 77 6.41 -4.43 -6.05
CA GLY A 77 6.14 -5.84 -6.39
C GLY A 77 4.66 -6.22 -6.34
N VAL A 78 3.76 -5.23 -6.21
CA VAL A 78 2.34 -5.45 -5.95
C VAL A 78 1.47 -4.64 -6.88
N PHE A 79 0.34 -5.21 -7.27
CA PHE A 79 -0.67 -4.55 -8.10
C PHE A 79 -2.01 -4.48 -7.37
N TYR A 80 -2.62 -3.30 -7.42
CA TYR A 80 -3.85 -3.01 -6.68
C TYR A 80 -4.91 -2.46 -7.62
N TRP A 81 -6.16 -2.93 -7.48
CA TRP A 81 -7.33 -2.38 -8.18
C TRP A 81 -8.37 -1.97 -7.15
N ASN A 82 -8.91 -0.76 -7.31
CA ASN A 82 -9.99 -0.26 -6.47
C ASN A 82 -11.32 -0.29 -7.22
N ALA A 83 -12.36 -0.77 -6.56
CA ALA A 83 -13.76 -0.63 -6.94
C ALA A 83 -14.50 0.19 -5.90
N ALA A 84 -15.26 1.19 -6.35
CA ALA A 84 -16.22 1.93 -5.55
C ALA A 84 -17.60 1.78 -6.20
N PHE A 85 -18.58 1.34 -5.45
CA PHE A 85 -19.89 0.93 -5.96
C PHE A 85 -21.00 1.15 -4.92
N THR A 86 -22.25 1.03 -5.36
CA THR A 86 -23.44 1.08 -4.49
C THR A 86 -24.33 -0.09 -4.86
N VAL A 87 -24.53 -1.02 -3.94
CA VAL A 87 -25.43 -2.16 -4.16
C VAL A 87 -26.87 -1.68 -4.02
N PRO A 88 -27.77 -1.91 -5.02
CA PRO A 88 -29.19 -1.61 -4.90
C PRO A 88 -29.83 -2.35 -3.72
N GLU A 89 -30.85 -1.75 -3.13
CA GLU A 89 -31.56 -2.33 -1.99
C GLU A 89 -32.10 -3.73 -2.31
N GLY A 90 -31.80 -4.68 -1.42
CA GLY A 90 -32.21 -6.08 -1.51
C GLY A 90 -31.48 -6.90 -2.58
N ALA A 91 -30.60 -6.32 -3.39
CA ALA A 91 -29.78 -7.07 -4.32
C ALA A 91 -28.61 -7.74 -3.60
N LYS A 92 -28.08 -8.82 -4.19
CA LYS A 92 -26.89 -9.53 -3.72
C LYS A 92 -25.74 -9.36 -4.70
N LEU A 93 -24.55 -9.07 -4.18
CA LEU A 93 -23.34 -8.88 -4.97
C LEU A 93 -22.37 -10.02 -4.74
N TYR A 94 -21.83 -10.57 -5.82
CA TYR A 94 -20.78 -11.59 -5.80
C TYR A 94 -19.60 -11.16 -6.67
N LEU A 95 -18.42 -11.63 -6.29
CA LEU A 95 -17.21 -11.63 -7.10
C LEU A 95 -16.87 -13.06 -7.47
N GLU A 96 -16.84 -13.38 -8.76
CA GLU A 96 -16.45 -14.67 -9.29
C GLU A 96 -15.06 -14.54 -9.96
N GLY A 97 -14.10 -15.40 -9.59
CA GLY A 97 -12.76 -15.30 -10.10
C GLY A 97 -11.98 -16.60 -10.04
N GLU A 98 -10.74 -16.53 -10.51
CA GLU A 98 -9.74 -17.56 -10.37
C GLU A 98 -8.60 -17.07 -9.46
N PHE A 99 -8.09 -17.97 -8.60
CA PHE A 99 -6.90 -17.63 -7.81
C PHE A 99 -5.72 -17.34 -8.73
N PRO A 100 -5.03 -16.18 -8.60
CA PRO A 100 -3.91 -15.82 -9.46
C PRO A 100 -2.69 -16.71 -9.23
N HIS A 101 -1.80 -16.80 -10.22
CA HIS A 101 -0.45 -17.32 -10.02
C HIS A 101 0.43 -16.23 -9.40
N ALA A 102 0.47 -16.19 -8.09
CA ALA A 102 1.14 -15.14 -7.32
C ALA A 102 1.52 -15.65 -5.92
N ARG A 103 2.21 -14.82 -5.13
CA ARG A 103 2.55 -15.09 -3.74
C ARG A 103 1.36 -14.96 -2.80
N TYR A 104 0.54 -13.97 -3.02
CA TYR A 104 -0.61 -13.62 -2.19
C TYR A 104 -1.63 -12.83 -2.98
N MET A 105 -2.89 -12.98 -2.64
CA MET A 105 -3.98 -12.09 -3.05
C MET A 105 -4.93 -11.77 -1.89
N SER A 106 -5.61 -10.66 -1.96
CA SER A 106 -6.69 -10.35 -1.03
C SER A 106 -7.75 -9.45 -1.61
N LEU A 107 -8.93 -9.50 -1.00
CA LEU A 107 -9.98 -8.52 -1.12
C LEU A 107 -10.10 -7.80 0.23
N ILE A 108 -9.94 -6.48 0.26
CA ILE A 108 -10.05 -5.69 1.49
C ILE A 108 -11.01 -4.54 1.27
N SER A 109 -11.97 -4.39 2.19
CA SER A 109 -12.95 -3.31 2.17
C SER A 109 -12.48 -2.12 3.01
N TYR A 110 -12.96 -0.93 2.64
CA TYR A 110 -12.56 0.33 3.28
C TYR A 110 -13.74 1.26 3.48
N ASP A 111 -13.64 2.11 4.51
CA ASP A 111 -14.52 3.25 4.69
C ASP A 111 -14.10 4.47 3.83
N GLY A 112 -14.87 5.56 3.88
CA GLY A 112 -14.59 6.80 3.13
C GLY A 112 -13.32 7.53 3.55
N ARG A 113 -12.65 7.14 4.65
CA ARG A 113 -11.36 7.67 5.10
C ARG A 113 -10.18 6.78 4.71
N GLY A 114 -10.46 5.69 3.98
CA GLY A 114 -9.45 4.68 3.65
C GLY A 114 -9.03 3.85 4.88
N ALA A 115 -9.85 3.79 5.92
CA ALA A 115 -9.66 2.87 7.02
C ALA A 115 -10.18 1.49 6.62
N PRO A 116 -9.42 0.41 6.85
CA PRO A 116 -9.84 -0.93 6.46
C PRO A 116 -10.95 -1.45 7.38
N ILE A 117 -11.94 -2.10 6.79
CA ILE A 117 -13.09 -2.69 7.49
C ILE A 117 -12.84 -4.18 7.71
N GLU A 118 -12.61 -4.91 6.62
CA GLU A 118 -12.34 -6.35 6.66
C GLU A 118 -11.34 -6.74 5.57
N SER A 119 -10.52 -7.77 5.85
CA SER A 119 -9.63 -8.43 4.89
C SER A 119 -10.05 -9.88 4.70
N LEU A 120 -10.27 -10.28 3.46
CA LEU A 120 -10.39 -11.66 3.04
C LEU A 120 -9.10 -12.05 2.30
N ALA A 121 -8.15 -12.64 3.04
CA ALA A 121 -6.92 -13.15 2.50
C ALA A 121 -7.17 -14.44 1.70
N ASP A 122 -6.33 -14.71 0.72
CA ASP A 122 -6.41 -15.83 -0.22
C ASP A 122 -6.62 -17.19 0.44
N TYR A 123 -5.84 -17.53 1.46
CA TYR A 123 -5.90 -18.84 2.14
C TYR A 123 -7.21 -19.07 2.91
N LEU A 124 -7.99 -18.02 3.16
CA LEU A 124 -9.31 -18.07 3.80
C LEU A 124 -10.42 -18.29 2.79
N ILE A 125 -10.19 -18.10 1.50
CA ILE A 125 -11.19 -18.26 0.45
C ILE A 125 -11.40 -19.74 0.15
N ILE A 126 -12.63 -20.22 0.32
CA ILE A 126 -13.02 -21.58 -0.03
C ILE A 126 -13.16 -21.68 -1.56
N PRO A 127 -12.47 -22.59 -2.24
CA PRO A 127 -12.59 -22.77 -3.68
C PRO A 127 -13.97 -23.32 -4.05
N ASN A 128 -14.42 -23.07 -5.27
CA ASN A 128 -15.62 -23.70 -5.82
C ASN A 128 -15.45 -25.23 -5.87
N HIS A 129 -16.58 -25.93 -6.00
CA HIS A 129 -16.57 -27.41 -6.16
C HIS A 129 -15.61 -27.83 -7.29
N ASN A 130 -14.80 -28.86 -7.05
CA ASN A 130 -13.74 -29.36 -7.95
C ASN A 130 -12.59 -28.36 -8.23
N SER A 131 -12.50 -27.26 -7.50
CA SER A 131 -11.38 -26.32 -7.56
C SER A 131 -10.48 -26.45 -6.33
N THR A 132 -9.25 -25.95 -6.43
CA THR A 132 -8.26 -25.96 -5.36
C THR A 132 -7.79 -24.56 -5.07
N ASN A 133 -7.65 -24.23 -3.79
CA ASN A 133 -6.98 -23.00 -3.35
C ASN A 133 -5.46 -23.23 -3.33
N PRO A 134 -4.67 -22.58 -4.20
CA PRO A 134 -3.23 -22.77 -4.30
C PRO A 134 -2.44 -22.06 -3.18
N PHE A 135 -3.08 -21.25 -2.35
CA PHE A 135 -2.45 -20.47 -1.27
C PHE A 135 -2.45 -21.17 0.09
N ILE A 136 -3.07 -22.34 0.17
CA ILE A 136 -3.03 -23.18 1.38
C ILE A 136 -1.68 -23.89 1.44
N ASP A 137 -1.06 -23.94 2.62
CA ASP A 137 0.21 -24.62 2.84
C ASP A 137 0.18 -26.07 2.35
N GLY A 138 1.19 -26.44 1.56
CA GLY A 138 1.29 -27.75 0.92
C GLY A 138 0.46 -27.95 -0.35
N SER A 139 -0.34 -26.96 -0.76
CA SER A 139 -1.13 -27.05 -2.00
C SER A 139 -0.26 -26.90 -3.24
N LYS A 140 -0.61 -27.63 -4.31
CA LYS A 140 0.00 -27.46 -5.64
C LYS A 140 -0.40 -26.13 -6.23
N ARG A 141 0.60 -25.26 -6.51
CA ARG A 141 0.38 -23.92 -7.03
C ARG A 141 -0.05 -23.89 -8.50
N LYS A 142 0.30 -24.90 -9.28
CA LYS A 142 0.04 -25.00 -10.73
C LYS A 142 -1.29 -25.69 -11.09
N ASN A 143 -2.17 -25.98 -10.11
CA ASN A 143 -3.48 -26.57 -10.41
C ASN A 143 -4.28 -25.63 -11.33
N ARG A 144 -4.92 -26.20 -12.37
CA ARG A 144 -5.72 -25.43 -13.36
C ARG A 144 -7.13 -25.10 -12.83
N ASN A 145 -7.72 -26.00 -12.04
CA ASN A 145 -9.04 -25.79 -11.46
C ASN A 145 -8.86 -24.94 -10.18
N ARG A 146 -9.11 -23.64 -10.28
CA ARG A 146 -8.79 -22.69 -9.23
C ARG A 146 -9.83 -21.57 -9.04
N SER A 147 -11.07 -21.84 -9.40
CA SER A 147 -12.16 -20.85 -9.30
C SER A 147 -12.68 -20.67 -7.87
N TYR A 148 -13.19 -19.48 -7.59
CA TYR A 148 -13.83 -19.11 -6.34
C TYR A 148 -15.02 -18.18 -6.60
N LYS A 149 -15.91 -18.07 -5.59
CA LYS A 149 -17.01 -17.10 -5.54
C LYS A 149 -17.07 -16.50 -4.14
N VAL A 150 -17.08 -15.15 -4.03
CA VAL A 150 -17.14 -14.40 -2.79
C VAL A 150 -18.40 -13.53 -2.78
N GLU A 151 -19.19 -13.59 -1.74
CA GLU A 151 -20.33 -12.69 -1.52
C GLU A 151 -19.84 -11.39 -0.86
N ILE A 152 -20.31 -10.24 -1.34
CA ILE A 152 -20.06 -8.94 -0.73
C ILE A 152 -21.28 -8.56 0.11
N VAL A 153 -21.07 -8.48 1.42
CA VAL A 153 -22.13 -8.16 2.38
C VAL A 153 -21.97 -6.75 2.95
N ASN A 154 -23.03 -6.22 3.53
CA ASN A 154 -23.08 -4.92 4.19
C ASN A 154 -23.51 -5.11 5.64
N LEU A 155 -22.56 -5.33 6.53
CA LEU A 155 -22.77 -5.56 7.96
C LEU A 155 -22.00 -4.51 8.78
N PRO A 156 -22.39 -4.28 10.03
CA PRO A 156 -21.56 -3.48 10.95
C PRO A 156 -20.13 -4.05 11.02
N PRO A 157 -19.11 -3.20 11.08
CA PRO A 157 -17.72 -3.66 11.18
C PRO A 157 -17.48 -4.44 12.48
N GLU A 158 -16.92 -5.64 12.35
CA GLU A 158 -16.51 -6.47 13.48
C GLU A 158 -15.01 -6.77 13.41
N ILE A 159 -14.34 -6.84 14.56
CA ILE A 159 -12.91 -7.25 14.61
C ILE A 159 -12.87 -8.76 14.71
N ARG A 160 -12.44 -9.45 13.64
CA ARG A 160 -12.44 -10.91 13.58
C ARG A 160 -11.11 -11.56 13.94
N ARG A 161 -9.96 -10.85 13.83
CA ARG A 161 -8.62 -11.40 14.11
C ARG A 161 -7.59 -10.33 14.43
N LYS A 162 -6.43 -10.73 14.99
CA LYS A 162 -5.26 -9.85 15.12
C LYS A 162 -4.73 -9.50 13.73
N GLU A 163 -4.60 -8.22 13.45
CA GLU A 163 -4.11 -7.72 12.16
C GLU A 163 -2.71 -8.27 11.83
N GLY A 164 -2.50 -8.64 10.58
CA GLY A 164 -1.21 -9.06 10.04
C GLY A 164 -0.73 -10.46 10.46
N THR A 165 -1.48 -11.19 11.29
CA THR A 165 -1.10 -12.55 11.72
C THR A 165 -1.91 -13.60 10.98
N ARG A 166 -1.23 -14.65 10.50
CA ARG A 166 -1.88 -15.78 9.86
C ARG A 166 -2.62 -16.64 10.90
N ILE A 167 -3.86 -16.99 10.62
CA ILE A 167 -4.65 -17.90 11.44
C ILE A 167 -4.28 -19.35 11.08
N ASP A 168 -4.07 -20.20 12.07
CA ASP A 168 -3.99 -21.64 11.83
C ASP A 168 -5.40 -22.22 11.69
N LEU A 169 -5.80 -22.53 10.43
CA LEU A 169 -7.12 -23.07 10.12
C LEU A 169 -7.47 -24.36 10.87
N LYS A 170 -6.47 -25.11 11.37
CA LYS A 170 -6.70 -26.37 12.09
C LYS A 170 -6.94 -26.18 13.59
N SER A 171 -6.29 -25.19 14.21
CA SER A 171 -6.37 -24.93 15.66
C SER A 171 -7.40 -23.85 15.98
N ASP A 172 -7.44 -22.76 15.21
CA ASP A 172 -8.18 -21.56 15.58
C ASP A 172 -9.67 -21.64 15.27
N ILE A 173 -10.10 -22.55 14.35
CA ILE A 173 -11.52 -22.84 14.12
C ILE A 173 -12.17 -23.57 15.32
N LYS A 174 -11.37 -24.24 16.17
CA LYS A 174 -11.89 -24.92 17.36
C LYS A 174 -12.13 -24.02 18.56
N ASP A 175 -11.32 -22.94 18.68
CA ASP A 175 -11.32 -22.06 19.86
C ASP A 175 -11.99 -20.70 19.61
N SER A 176 -12.19 -20.31 18.34
CA SER A 176 -12.90 -19.08 18.04
C SER A 176 -14.40 -19.32 18.16
N ASN A 177 -15.10 -18.45 18.90
CA ASN A 177 -16.55 -18.22 18.75
C ASN A 177 -16.87 -17.59 17.38
N ILE A 178 -16.22 -18.09 16.31
CA ILE A 178 -16.63 -17.84 14.94
C ILE A 178 -17.97 -18.55 14.84
N ASP A 179 -19.00 -17.75 14.73
CA ASP A 179 -20.39 -18.18 14.68
C ASP A 179 -20.51 -19.32 13.66
N LYS A 180 -20.67 -20.56 14.15
CA LYS A 180 -20.73 -21.77 13.32
C LYS A 180 -21.82 -21.70 12.24
N ASN A 181 -22.75 -20.76 12.40
CA ASN A 181 -23.83 -20.50 11.44
C ASN A 181 -23.37 -19.63 10.24
N ASN A 182 -22.22 -18.95 10.32
CA ASN A 182 -21.70 -18.09 9.25
C ASN A 182 -20.33 -18.54 8.68
N SER A 183 -19.73 -19.59 9.23
CA SER A 183 -18.36 -20.07 8.89
C SER A 183 -18.26 -20.82 7.54
N ASN A 184 -19.36 -21.00 6.83
CA ASN A 184 -19.41 -21.72 5.54
C ASN A 184 -19.60 -20.82 4.33
N SER A 185 -19.65 -19.50 4.48
CA SER A 185 -19.80 -18.59 3.34
C SER A 185 -18.51 -17.82 3.07
N ASN A 186 -18.01 -17.91 1.84
CA ASN A 186 -17.03 -16.98 1.31
C ASN A 186 -17.63 -15.59 1.24
N SER A 187 -17.47 -14.77 2.26
CA SER A 187 -18.00 -13.42 2.27
C SER A 187 -16.96 -12.40 2.69
N LEU A 188 -17.07 -11.19 2.14
CA LEU A 188 -16.34 -10.00 2.55
C LEU A 188 -17.33 -8.94 3.00
N ASN A 189 -17.20 -8.47 4.22
CA ASN A 189 -17.99 -7.34 4.69
C ASN A 189 -17.42 -6.03 4.15
N ALA A 190 -18.17 -5.35 3.29
CA ALA A 190 -17.87 -4.01 2.81
C ALA A 190 -18.99 -3.07 3.29
N ALA A 191 -18.84 -2.53 4.51
CA ALA A 191 -19.82 -1.62 5.08
C ALA A 191 -19.97 -0.34 4.24
N GLN A 192 -21.21 0.13 4.13
CA GLN A 192 -21.52 1.37 3.40
C GLN A 192 -21.02 2.62 4.13
N TYR A 193 -20.67 3.64 3.36
CA TYR A 193 -20.33 4.98 3.84
C TYR A 193 -20.94 6.07 2.93
N GLY A 194 -20.97 7.31 3.43
CA GLY A 194 -21.52 8.44 2.68
C GLY A 194 -22.95 8.16 2.18
N ASN A 195 -23.18 8.27 0.88
CA ASN A 195 -24.49 8.03 0.24
C ASN A 195 -24.67 6.56 -0.17
N GLY A 196 -24.33 5.62 0.72
CA GLY A 196 -24.48 4.19 0.49
C GLY A 196 -23.37 3.58 -0.37
N GLN A 197 -22.27 4.29 -0.57
CA GLN A 197 -21.12 3.77 -1.32
C GLN A 197 -20.34 2.74 -0.51
N GLN A 198 -19.81 1.74 -1.19
CA GLN A 198 -18.92 0.71 -0.67
C GLN A 198 -17.60 0.74 -1.45
N SER A 199 -16.51 0.30 -0.86
CA SER A 199 -15.26 0.21 -1.58
C SER A 199 -14.46 -1.04 -1.22
N ILE A 200 -13.82 -1.62 -2.24
CA ILE A 200 -12.97 -2.81 -2.13
C ILE A 200 -11.69 -2.56 -2.91
N VAL A 201 -10.56 -2.98 -2.34
CA VAL A 201 -9.29 -3.07 -3.05
C VAL A 201 -8.93 -4.54 -3.23
N TYR A 202 -8.75 -4.95 -4.49
CA TYR A 202 -8.18 -6.24 -4.87
C TYR A 202 -6.67 -6.09 -4.98
N ARG A 203 -5.91 -7.01 -4.40
CA ARG A 203 -4.45 -6.98 -4.35
C ARG A 203 -3.86 -8.28 -4.85
N ILE A 204 -2.78 -8.16 -5.63
CA ILE A 204 -1.94 -9.28 -6.06
C ILE A 204 -0.49 -8.94 -5.74
N TYR A 205 0.14 -9.75 -4.90
CA TYR A 205 1.53 -9.62 -4.49
C TYR A 205 2.39 -10.62 -5.25
N VAL A 206 3.47 -10.13 -5.82
CA VAL A 206 4.49 -10.93 -6.50
C VAL A 206 3.85 -11.97 -7.44
N PRO A 207 3.28 -11.54 -8.57
CA PRO A 207 2.91 -12.46 -9.64
C PRO A 207 4.09 -13.38 -9.98
N ASP A 208 3.81 -14.64 -10.29
CA ASP A 208 4.85 -15.60 -10.66
C ASP A 208 5.64 -15.09 -11.85
N LYS A 209 6.92 -15.42 -11.94
CA LYS A 209 7.80 -14.99 -13.02
C LYS A 209 7.15 -15.27 -14.39
N ASN A 210 7.16 -14.28 -15.27
CA ASN A 210 6.54 -14.29 -16.59
C ASN A 210 4.99 -14.27 -16.60
N ARG A 211 4.35 -13.89 -15.50
CA ARG A 211 2.93 -13.56 -15.47
C ARG A 211 2.73 -12.04 -15.51
N ASN A 212 1.56 -11.63 -15.98
CA ASN A 212 1.14 -10.23 -15.97
C ASN A 212 0.72 -9.79 -14.55
N GLU A 213 0.30 -8.55 -14.43
CA GLU A 213 -0.10 -7.89 -13.18
C GLU A 213 -1.21 -8.66 -12.42
N SER A 214 -2.11 -9.32 -13.15
CA SER A 214 -3.20 -10.13 -12.57
C SER A 214 -2.81 -11.59 -12.29
N GLY A 215 -1.52 -11.95 -12.40
CA GLY A 215 -1.04 -13.30 -12.15
C GLY A 215 -1.51 -14.32 -13.20
N GLY A 216 -1.80 -13.87 -14.44
CA GLY A 216 -2.16 -14.71 -15.57
C GLY A 216 -3.60 -15.23 -15.56
N VAL A 217 -4.47 -14.63 -14.75
CA VAL A 217 -5.92 -14.88 -14.74
C VAL A 217 -6.69 -13.56 -14.95
N PRO A 218 -7.95 -13.58 -15.40
CA PRO A 218 -8.78 -12.38 -15.45
C PRO A 218 -8.98 -11.76 -14.06
N LEU A 219 -9.25 -10.46 -14.01
CA LEU A 219 -9.75 -9.82 -12.78
C LEU A 219 -11.11 -10.42 -12.40
N PRO A 220 -11.45 -10.52 -11.10
CA PRO A 220 -12.71 -11.08 -10.66
C PRO A 220 -13.91 -10.38 -11.32
N GLU A 221 -14.82 -11.16 -11.89
CA GLU A 221 -16.05 -10.66 -12.49
C GLU A 221 -17.06 -10.31 -11.41
N VAL A 222 -17.77 -9.20 -11.62
CA VAL A 222 -18.89 -8.78 -10.77
C VAL A 222 -20.19 -9.42 -11.23
N VAL A 223 -20.93 -10.00 -10.28
CA VAL A 223 -22.23 -10.62 -10.50
C VAL A 223 -23.23 -10.01 -9.54
N LEU A 224 -24.24 -9.33 -10.06
CA LEU A 224 -25.30 -8.70 -9.27
C LEU A 224 -26.61 -9.45 -9.48
N VAL A 225 -27.17 -9.99 -8.40
CA VAL A 225 -28.49 -10.66 -8.40
C VAL A 225 -29.49 -9.69 -7.81
N LEU A 226 -30.47 -9.26 -8.64
CA LEU A 226 -31.51 -8.33 -8.25
C LEU A 226 -32.61 -9.05 -7.42
N ASN A 227 -33.49 -8.28 -6.77
CA ASN A 227 -34.58 -8.81 -5.94
C ASN A 227 -35.56 -9.73 -6.70
N ASN A 228 -35.72 -9.52 -8.01
CA ASN A 228 -36.55 -10.35 -8.88
C ASN A 228 -35.84 -11.65 -9.31
N GLY A 229 -34.61 -11.89 -8.86
CA GLY A 229 -33.79 -13.04 -9.24
C GLY A 229 -33.01 -12.86 -10.55
N GLU A 230 -33.13 -11.73 -11.23
CA GLU A 230 -32.34 -11.42 -12.43
C GLU A 230 -30.90 -11.28 -12.09
N GLU A 231 -30.01 -11.95 -12.85
CA GLU A 231 -28.57 -11.87 -12.73
C GLU A 231 -27.99 -10.91 -13.78
N LEU A 232 -27.28 -9.88 -13.32
CA LEU A 232 -26.58 -8.92 -14.16
C LEU A 232 -25.07 -9.16 -14.09
N ARG A 233 -24.38 -9.05 -15.25
CA ARG A 233 -22.92 -9.19 -15.40
C ARG A 233 -22.37 -8.06 -16.27
N GLY A 234 -21.03 -7.90 -16.25
CA GLY A 234 -20.32 -6.93 -17.08
C GLY A 234 -20.85 -5.51 -16.92
N GLU A 235 -21.02 -4.78 -18.02
CA GLU A 235 -21.45 -3.37 -18.01
C GLU A 235 -22.83 -3.18 -17.35
N LYS A 236 -23.76 -4.09 -17.56
CA LYS A 236 -25.10 -4.01 -16.91
C LYS A 236 -24.99 -4.04 -15.38
N ALA A 237 -24.15 -4.91 -14.83
CA ALA A 237 -23.90 -4.95 -13.40
C ALA A 237 -23.19 -3.67 -12.93
N CYS A 238 -22.19 -3.20 -13.69
CA CYS A 238 -21.45 -1.97 -13.36
C CYS A 238 -22.37 -0.73 -13.34
N ASP A 239 -23.29 -0.61 -14.26
CA ASP A 239 -24.25 0.50 -14.33
C ASP A 239 -25.21 0.46 -13.15
N ALA A 240 -25.79 -0.71 -12.85
CA ALA A 240 -26.68 -0.89 -11.70
C ALA A 240 -25.97 -0.60 -10.36
N LEU A 241 -24.70 -0.95 -10.25
CA LEU A 241 -23.83 -0.70 -9.09
C LEU A 241 -23.27 0.74 -9.07
N ARG A 242 -23.50 1.55 -10.08
CA ARG A 242 -22.95 2.91 -10.22
C ARG A 242 -21.42 2.94 -10.07
N SER A 243 -20.72 1.93 -10.59
CA SER A 243 -19.26 1.78 -10.41
C SER A 243 -18.44 2.85 -11.14
N ASN A 244 -19.03 3.59 -12.09
CA ASN A 244 -18.44 4.70 -12.81
C ASN A 244 -18.40 6.03 -12.01
N GLN A 245 -19.16 6.14 -10.91
CA GLN A 245 -19.19 7.34 -10.08
C GLN A 245 -17.86 7.58 -9.35
N ALA A 246 -17.58 8.85 -9.02
CA ALA A 246 -16.40 9.21 -8.23
C ALA A 246 -16.47 8.57 -6.82
N PRO A 247 -15.35 8.08 -6.28
CA PRO A 247 -15.31 7.61 -4.91
C PRO A 247 -15.58 8.77 -3.94
N GLN A 248 -16.43 8.52 -2.94
CA GLN A 248 -16.72 9.46 -1.85
C GLN A 248 -15.67 9.28 -0.74
N ILE A 249 -14.42 9.60 -1.05
CA ILE A 249 -13.30 9.48 -0.11
C ILE A 249 -12.95 10.83 0.51
N SER A 250 -12.53 10.81 1.77
CA SER A 250 -11.96 11.98 2.43
C SER A 250 -10.60 12.33 1.81
N ILE A 251 -10.30 13.63 1.73
CA ILE A 251 -8.97 14.11 1.33
C ILE A 251 -7.86 13.55 2.24
N ASP A 252 -8.19 13.23 3.49
CA ASP A 252 -7.29 12.63 4.47
C ASP A 252 -6.90 11.16 4.15
N ALA A 253 -7.55 10.55 3.16
CA ALA A 253 -7.18 9.21 2.69
C ALA A 253 -5.88 9.20 1.85
N ILE A 254 -5.40 10.35 1.42
CA ILE A 254 -4.21 10.53 0.56
C ILE A 254 -3.25 11.50 1.25
N GLY A 255 -2.10 11.77 0.67
CA GLY A 255 -1.04 12.64 1.20
C GLY A 255 -1.46 13.99 1.79
N LEU A 256 -0.51 14.82 2.13
CA LEU A 256 -0.76 16.14 2.74
C LEU A 256 -0.78 17.25 1.71
N PRO A 257 -1.63 18.28 1.90
CA PRO A 257 -1.50 19.54 1.18
C PRO A 257 -0.11 20.15 1.38
N MET A 258 0.48 20.70 0.32
CA MET A 258 1.84 21.26 0.30
C MET A 258 2.07 22.32 1.39
N THR A 259 1.07 23.16 1.66
CA THR A 259 1.11 24.19 2.71
C THR A 259 1.23 23.61 4.12
N VAL A 260 0.59 22.47 4.37
CA VAL A 260 0.69 21.74 5.64
C VAL A 260 2.04 21.03 5.73
N TYR A 261 2.44 20.34 4.68
CA TYR A 261 3.70 19.62 4.61
C TYR A 261 4.92 20.54 4.81
N SER A 262 4.92 21.71 4.16
CA SER A 262 5.97 22.72 4.34
C SER A 262 6.12 23.18 5.80
N LYS A 263 4.99 23.38 6.51
CA LYS A 263 5.03 23.73 7.93
C LYS A 263 5.56 22.62 8.82
N LEU A 264 5.32 21.36 8.47
CA LEU A 264 5.86 20.21 9.21
C LEU A 264 7.38 20.06 9.07
N LEU A 265 7.91 20.39 7.90
CA LEU A 265 9.37 20.35 7.67
C LEU A 265 10.10 21.55 8.30
N LYS A 266 9.49 22.73 8.29
CA LYS A 266 10.11 24.01 8.70
C LYS A 266 9.63 24.45 10.09
N GLN A 267 9.70 23.57 11.08
CA GLN A 267 9.30 23.91 12.46
C GLN A 267 10.43 24.66 13.19
N PRO A 268 10.11 25.71 13.97
CA PRO A 268 11.09 26.40 14.80
C PRO A 268 11.84 25.43 15.73
N GLY A 269 13.16 25.54 15.79
CA GLY A 269 14.01 24.72 16.64
C GLY A 269 14.27 23.29 16.13
N LYS A 270 13.77 22.93 14.95
CA LYS A 270 14.11 21.66 14.28
C LYS A 270 15.26 21.88 13.29
N PRO A 271 16.16 20.89 13.12
CA PRO A 271 17.24 20.98 12.13
C PRO A 271 16.67 20.87 10.70
N ASP A 272 17.43 21.33 9.72
CA ASP A 272 17.09 21.24 8.29
C ASP A 272 16.90 19.79 7.79
N THR A 273 17.38 18.81 8.55
CA THR A 273 17.24 17.39 8.24
C THR A 273 16.00 16.75 8.89
N TRP A 274 15.19 17.54 9.63
CA TRP A 274 14.00 17.02 10.30
C TRP A 274 12.98 16.44 9.29
N PRO A 275 12.35 15.26 9.58
CA PRO A 275 12.42 14.47 10.84
C PRO A 275 13.49 13.35 10.83
N ALA A 276 14.44 13.36 9.88
CA ALA A 276 15.53 12.40 9.87
C ALA A 276 16.46 12.59 11.08
N THR A 277 17.01 11.49 11.61
CA THR A 277 17.86 11.47 12.79
C THR A 277 19.17 10.71 12.57
N VAL A 278 20.18 11.00 13.42
CA VAL A 278 21.43 10.23 13.50
C VAL A 278 21.65 9.82 14.97
N PRO A 279 21.64 8.51 15.30
CA PRO A 279 21.35 7.38 14.40
C PRO A 279 19.92 7.40 13.87
N PRO A 280 19.63 6.70 12.74
CA PRO A 280 18.27 6.62 12.20
C PRO A 280 17.30 5.97 13.17
N THR A 281 16.13 6.55 13.31
CA THR A 281 15.07 5.99 14.16
C THR A 281 14.04 5.27 13.30
N TRP A 282 13.73 4.03 13.68
CA TRP A 282 12.67 3.24 13.08
C TRP A 282 11.40 3.36 13.91
N TYR A 283 10.28 3.50 13.23
CA TYR A 283 8.97 3.69 13.85
C TYR A 283 7.99 2.64 13.34
N LEU A 284 7.32 1.93 14.24
CA LEU A 284 6.09 1.24 13.91
C LEU A 284 5.09 2.26 13.37
N GLN A 285 4.55 2.03 12.18
CA GLN A 285 3.61 2.97 11.57
C GLN A 285 2.50 2.23 10.85
N TYR A 286 1.26 2.53 11.17
CA TYR A 286 0.08 1.83 10.69
C TYR A 286 -1.00 2.73 10.11
N ASP A 287 -0.91 4.05 10.24
CA ASP A 287 -1.85 4.98 9.63
C ASP A 287 -1.23 6.37 9.35
N ARG A 288 -2.03 7.23 8.71
CA ARG A 288 -1.65 8.59 8.37
C ARG A 288 -1.43 9.47 9.59
N GLU A 289 -2.24 9.31 10.63
CA GLU A 289 -2.13 10.09 11.87
C GLU A 289 -0.81 9.81 12.59
N PHE A 290 -0.36 8.57 12.57
CA PHE A 290 0.93 8.19 13.13
C PHE A 290 2.09 8.87 12.38
N LEU A 291 2.04 8.90 11.03
CA LEU A 291 3.06 9.58 10.24
C LEU A 291 3.10 11.10 10.54
N LEU A 292 1.94 11.73 10.72
CA LEU A 292 1.85 13.11 11.21
C LEU A 292 2.53 13.26 12.58
N GLY A 293 2.33 12.30 13.47
CA GLY A 293 2.96 12.26 14.79
C GLY A 293 4.49 12.24 14.74
N ILE A 294 5.08 11.53 13.77
CA ILE A 294 6.54 11.55 13.54
C ILE A 294 7.01 12.97 13.20
N TYR A 295 6.35 13.63 12.25
CA TYR A 295 6.70 14.99 11.85
C TYR A 295 6.48 16.01 12.97
N ASN A 296 5.42 15.87 13.77
CA ASN A 296 5.15 16.75 14.92
C ASN A 296 6.00 16.46 16.15
N GLY A 297 6.68 15.31 16.20
CA GLY A 297 7.35 14.82 17.41
C GLY A 297 6.37 14.38 18.53
N GLN A 298 5.14 14.03 18.16
CA GLN A 298 4.04 13.67 19.07
C GLN A 298 3.53 12.28 18.76
N LEU A 299 4.33 11.25 19.06
CA LEU A 299 3.93 9.86 18.84
C LEU A 299 2.93 9.40 19.88
N PRO A 300 1.92 8.59 19.50
CA PRO A 300 1.06 7.92 20.48
C PRO A 300 1.91 7.00 21.37
N LYS A 301 1.50 6.81 22.63
CA LYS A 301 2.26 6.00 23.60
C LYS A 301 2.08 4.49 23.40
N SER A 302 1.01 4.08 22.75
CA SER A 302 0.69 2.66 22.55
C SER A 302 0.14 2.44 21.15
N PHE A 303 0.24 1.20 20.67
CA PHE A 303 -0.41 0.75 19.45
C PHE A 303 -1.93 0.91 19.54
N ARG A 304 -2.54 1.39 18.47
CA ARG A 304 -3.99 1.49 18.32
C ARG A 304 -4.42 1.08 16.93
N LYS A 305 -5.68 0.75 16.78
CA LYS A 305 -6.27 0.44 15.48
C LYS A 305 -6.10 1.63 14.52
N SER A 306 -5.80 1.33 13.25
CA SER A 306 -5.69 2.34 12.19
C SER A 306 -6.98 3.16 12.08
N THR A 307 -6.81 4.48 12.02
CA THR A 307 -7.91 5.44 11.80
C THR A 307 -8.10 5.77 10.31
N GLY A 308 -7.29 5.20 9.44
CA GLY A 308 -7.35 5.36 7.98
C GLY A 308 -6.19 6.12 7.37
N GLY A 309 -6.36 6.46 6.10
CA GLY A 309 -5.32 7.00 5.23
C GLY A 309 -4.38 5.93 4.68
N PHE A 310 -3.92 6.14 3.45
CA PHE A 310 -3.03 5.24 2.71
C PHE A 310 -3.58 3.85 2.39
N TYR A 311 -4.85 3.57 2.67
CA TYR A 311 -5.47 2.26 2.41
C TYR A 311 -4.63 1.09 2.93
N PRO A 312 -4.30 1.02 4.24
CA PRO A 312 -3.41 0.01 4.77
C PRO A 312 -4.00 -1.39 4.57
N ASN A 313 -3.12 -2.36 4.37
CA ASN A 313 -3.52 -3.76 4.28
C ASN A 313 -3.58 -4.36 5.70
N LEU A 314 -4.74 -4.88 6.13
CA LEU A 314 -4.91 -5.53 7.43
C LEU A 314 -4.01 -6.76 7.62
N ASP A 315 -3.52 -7.34 6.52
CA ASP A 315 -2.62 -8.47 6.53
C ASP A 315 -1.14 -8.08 6.68
N ASN A 316 -0.85 -6.77 6.63
CA ASN A 316 0.49 -6.18 6.74
C ASN A 316 0.68 -5.35 8.00
N ASN A 317 1.92 -5.37 8.53
CA ASN A 317 2.39 -4.34 9.45
C ASN A 317 3.68 -3.70 8.91
N TYR A 318 3.95 -2.48 9.35
CA TYR A 318 4.97 -1.62 8.75
C TYR A 318 5.88 -1.03 9.81
N VAL A 319 7.18 -0.96 9.52
CA VAL A 319 8.11 -0.05 10.19
C VAL A 319 8.72 0.89 9.16
N ARG A 320 8.90 2.16 9.55
CA ARG A 320 9.46 3.21 8.69
C ARG A 320 10.59 3.96 9.37
N THR A 321 11.51 4.44 8.56
CA THR A 321 12.47 5.48 8.92
C THR A 321 12.48 6.55 7.85
N ILE A 322 12.75 7.80 8.26
CA ILE A 322 12.92 8.92 7.34
C ILE A 322 14.41 9.26 7.34
N ILE A 323 14.99 9.32 6.18
CA ILE A 323 16.41 9.61 5.99
C ILE A 323 16.61 10.90 5.21
N ASN A 324 17.77 11.54 5.42
CA ASN A 324 18.17 12.75 4.71
C ASN A 324 19.63 12.65 4.27
N ARG A 325 19.92 12.90 2.97
CA ARG A 325 21.25 12.81 2.36
C ARG A 325 22.28 13.79 2.96
N LYS A 326 21.83 14.85 3.64
CA LYS A 326 22.73 15.76 4.38
C LYS A 326 23.50 15.06 5.50
N HIS A 327 23.01 13.93 6.01
CA HIS A 327 23.73 13.08 6.97
C HIS A 327 24.74 12.13 6.30
N GLY A 328 24.60 11.88 5.01
CA GLY A 328 25.44 11.00 4.20
C GLY A 328 24.72 10.56 2.94
N LYS A 329 25.42 10.58 1.81
CA LYS A 329 24.84 10.31 0.48
C LYS A 329 24.45 8.85 0.26
N VAL A 330 25.01 7.95 1.06
CA VAL A 330 24.76 6.51 1.04
C VAL A 330 24.17 6.10 2.38
N PHE A 331 23.01 5.49 2.36
CA PHE A 331 22.37 4.91 3.54
C PHE A 331 22.43 3.38 3.46
N VAL A 332 22.92 2.76 4.52
CA VAL A 332 23.21 1.32 4.56
C VAL A 332 22.29 0.64 5.56
N LEU A 333 21.73 -0.49 5.15
CA LEU A 333 20.90 -1.38 5.96
C LEU A 333 21.55 -2.76 6.04
N LYS A 334 21.72 -3.27 7.26
CA LYS A 334 22.17 -4.64 7.53
C LYS A 334 21.18 -5.33 8.44
N GLY A 335 20.63 -6.46 8.01
CA GLY A 335 19.64 -7.18 8.77
C GLY A 335 19.54 -8.64 8.37
N LYS A 336 18.63 -9.36 9.01
CA LYS A 336 18.30 -10.74 8.69
C LYS A 336 16.97 -10.82 7.95
N LEU A 337 16.92 -11.60 6.87
CA LEU A 337 15.71 -11.82 6.11
C LEU A 337 14.88 -12.94 6.76
N PRO A 338 13.57 -12.78 7.01
CA PRO A 338 12.71 -13.88 7.43
C PRO A 338 12.53 -14.90 6.30
N ASN A 339 12.20 -16.14 6.66
CA ASN A 339 11.86 -17.16 5.67
C ASN A 339 10.48 -16.88 5.08
N THR A 340 10.39 -16.94 3.76
CA THR A 340 9.14 -16.72 2.98
C THR A 340 9.02 -17.80 1.91
N PRO A 341 7.80 -18.09 1.40
CA PRO A 341 7.62 -18.95 0.23
C PRO A 341 8.41 -18.43 -0.98
N LYS A 342 9.00 -19.32 -1.81
CA LYS A 342 9.79 -18.94 -2.99
C LYS A 342 8.98 -19.04 -4.29
N THR A 343 7.83 -18.36 -4.31
CA THR A 343 6.85 -18.47 -5.39
C THR A 343 7.31 -17.83 -6.69
N PHE A 344 8.08 -16.73 -6.63
CA PHE A 344 8.62 -16.08 -7.81
C PHE A 344 9.68 -16.96 -8.51
N HIS A 345 10.50 -17.69 -7.75
CA HIS A 345 11.42 -18.68 -8.29
C HIS A 345 10.75 -19.99 -8.71
N GLY A 346 9.45 -20.14 -8.46
CA GLY A 346 8.64 -21.19 -9.05
C GLY A 346 8.47 -22.46 -8.21
N ASP A 347 8.51 -22.37 -6.89
CA ASP A 347 8.15 -23.49 -6.00
C ASP A 347 6.85 -24.17 -6.48
N GLU A 348 6.85 -25.48 -6.54
CA GLU A 348 5.70 -26.27 -7.00
C GLU A 348 4.55 -26.23 -5.98
N PHE A 349 4.90 -26.19 -4.70
CA PHE A 349 3.94 -26.18 -3.58
C PHE A 349 4.04 -24.86 -2.81
N MET A 350 2.92 -24.44 -2.23
CA MET A 350 2.93 -23.32 -1.29
C MET A 350 3.62 -23.76 0.00
N SER A 351 4.74 -23.12 0.32
CA SER A 351 5.51 -23.43 1.52
C SER A 351 5.11 -22.57 2.70
N LYS A 352 5.26 -23.12 3.92
CA LYS A 352 5.13 -22.34 5.16
C LYS A 352 6.45 -21.62 5.41
N GLY A 353 6.37 -20.31 5.73
CA GLY A 353 7.51 -19.47 6.12
C GLY A 353 7.31 -18.84 7.50
N ASP A 354 8.25 -18.00 7.92
CA ASP A 354 8.10 -17.09 9.07
C ASP A 354 6.97 -16.09 8.80
N MET A 355 6.77 -15.76 7.52
CA MET A 355 5.66 -14.93 7.01
C MET A 355 5.44 -15.22 5.52
N VAL A 356 4.31 -14.75 4.99
CA VAL A 356 3.98 -14.93 3.57
C VAL A 356 4.79 -14.00 2.68
N TYR A 357 5.07 -12.77 3.13
CA TYR A 357 5.76 -11.77 2.32
C TYR A 357 6.54 -10.78 3.18
N TRP A 358 7.71 -10.41 2.71
CA TRP A 358 8.54 -9.34 3.23
C TRP A 358 8.99 -8.44 2.08
N SER A 359 9.01 -7.12 2.30
CA SER A 359 9.60 -6.17 1.36
C SER A 359 10.21 -4.98 2.07
N ILE A 360 11.13 -4.31 1.35
CA ILE A 360 11.64 -2.99 1.71
C ILE A 360 11.51 -2.05 0.53
N CYS A 361 10.99 -0.85 0.78
CA CYS A 361 10.75 0.16 -0.24
C CYS A 361 11.43 1.48 0.09
N SER A 362 11.91 2.15 -0.95
CA SER A 362 12.29 3.56 -0.96
C SER A 362 11.11 4.37 -1.52
N ASN A 363 10.70 5.40 -0.81
CA ASN A 363 9.52 6.19 -1.14
C ASN A 363 9.83 7.68 -1.09
N GLN A 364 9.07 8.48 -1.82
CA GLN A 364 9.03 9.92 -1.70
C GLN A 364 8.34 10.36 -0.39
N GLY A 365 8.12 11.66 -0.23
CA GLY A 365 7.61 12.23 1.02
C GLY A 365 6.10 12.10 1.22
N PHE A 366 5.65 12.68 2.32
CA PHE A 366 4.27 12.60 2.78
C PHE A 366 3.29 13.42 1.91
N ALA A 367 3.79 14.36 1.12
CA ALA A 367 2.92 15.18 0.26
C ALA A 367 2.37 14.40 -0.95
N ASN A 368 3.19 13.54 -1.57
CA ASN A 368 2.80 12.80 -2.78
C ASN A 368 2.66 11.29 -2.59
N THR A 369 3.30 10.72 -1.55
CA THR A 369 3.18 9.31 -1.16
C THR A 369 3.55 8.29 -2.24
N ARG A 370 4.45 8.64 -3.17
CA ARG A 370 4.91 7.77 -4.26
C ARG A 370 5.98 6.80 -3.76
N VAL A 371 6.07 5.63 -4.38
CA VAL A 371 7.19 4.70 -4.23
C VAL A 371 8.21 4.94 -5.35
N ASN A 372 9.50 4.91 -5.00
CA ASN A 372 10.58 4.91 -5.99
C ASN A 372 10.81 3.49 -6.51
N ASP A 373 11.16 2.58 -5.60
CA ASP A 373 11.27 1.15 -5.87
C ASP A 373 11.18 0.32 -4.58
N CYS A 374 11.02 -1.00 -4.73
CA CYS A 374 11.05 -1.97 -3.64
C CYS A 374 11.91 -3.17 -4.02
N LEU A 375 12.47 -3.81 -2.99
CA LEU A 375 12.98 -5.17 -3.05
C LEU A 375 12.06 -6.06 -2.21
N PHE A 376 11.50 -7.09 -2.80
CA PHE A 376 10.84 -8.14 -2.02
C PHE A 376 11.83 -9.27 -1.70
N ASP A 377 11.46 -10.13 -0.78
CA ASP A 377 12.30 -11.16 -0.16
C ASP A 377 13.15 -11.99 -1.14
N GLU A 378 12.60 -12.40 -2.30
CA GLU A 378 13.33 -13.20 -3.29
C GLU A 378 14.30 -12.38 -4.17
N GLN A 379 14.23 -11.05 -4.11
CA GLN A 379 15.16 -10.15 -4.82
C GLN A 379 16.33 -9.70 -3.95
N VAL A 380 16.26 -9.95 -2.64
CA VAL A 380 17.28 -9.51 -1.69
C VAL A 380 18.43 -10.51 -1.65
N PRO A 381 19.68 -10.11 -2.00
CA PRO A 381 20.84 -10.97 -1.82
C PRO A 381 21.08 -11.24 -0.33
N VAL A 382 21.29 -12.50 0.04
CA VAL A 382 21.59 -12.93 1.41
C VAL A 382 22.82 -13.81 1.46
N ASN A 383 23.55 -13.74 2.57
CA ASN A 383 24.65 -14.66 2.86
C ASN A 383 24.13 -16.02 3.41
N ASN A 384 25.04 -16.94 3.73
CA ASN A 384 24.73 -18.27 4.26
C ASN A 384 23.98 -18.25 5.62
N LYS A 385 23.95 -17.10 6.31
CA LYS A 385 23.22 -16.89 7.58
C LYS A 385 21.86 -16.24 7.39
N GLY A 386 21.45 -15.96 6.14
CA GLY A 386 20.24 -15.23 5.81
C GLY A 386 20.34 -13.72 6.11
N GLU A 387 21.55 -13.19 6.21
CA GLU A 387 21.78 -11.76 6.45
C GLU A 387 21.94 -11.01 5.12
N TYR A 388 21.36 -9.81 5.04
CA TYR A 388 21.44 -8.94 3.88
C TYR A 388 22.21 -7.64 4.17
N THR A 389 22.76 -7.05 3.12
CA THR A 389 23.18 -5.66 3.07
C THR A 389 22.46 -4.97 1.92
N ILE A 390 21.75 -3.88 2.21
CA ILE A 390 21.05 -3.07 1.21
C ILE A 390 21.55 -1.65 1.30
N VAL A 391 21.84 -1.06 0.15
CA VAL A 391 22.26 0.35 -0.01
C VAL A 391 21.11 1.15 -0.60
N ILE A 392 20.90 2.34 -0.07
CA ILE A 392 19.95 3.33 -0.59
C ILE A 392 20.73 4.59 -0.92
N SER A 393 20.63 5.03 -2.17
CA SER A 393 21.32 6.23 -2.68
C SER A 393 20.63 6.73 -3.94
N ARG A 394 20.94 7.94 -4.37
CA ARG A 394 20.70 8.34 -5.75
C ARG A 394 21.58 7.52 -6.70
N VAL A 395 21.24 7.53 -7.99
CA VAL A 395 21.98 6.78 -9.03
C VAL A 395 23.43 7.24 -9.08
N GLU A 396 23.70 8.54 -9.04
CA GLU A 396 25.04 9.13 -9.11
C GLU A 396 25.93 8.82 -7.89
N ASP A 397 25.31 8.54 -6.74
CA ASP A 397 26.01 8.17 -5.49
C ASP A 397 26.04 6.65 -5.24
N ARG A 398 25.54 5.83 -6.18
CA ARG A 398 25.54 4.37 -6.05
C ARG A 398 26.96 3.83 -5.97
N PRO A 399 27.34 3.10 -4.90
CA PRO A 399 28.65 2.44 -4.82
C PRO A 399 28.83 1.42 -5.96
N ARG A 400 30.05 1.34 -6.49
CA ARG A 400 30.39 0.46 -7.62
C ARG A 400 30.21 -1.03 -7.32
N ASN A 401 30.17 -1.39 -6.04
CA ASN A 401 29.94 -2.75 -5.56
C ASN A 401 28.51 -2.99 -5.03
N ALA A 402 27.60 -2.03 -5.18
CA ALA A 402 26.20 -2.19 -4.78
C ALA A 402 25.39 -2.96 -5.85
N PHE A 403 25.71 -4.25 -6.03
CA PHE A 403 25.08 -5.18 -6.96
C PHE A 403 24.85 -6.55 -6.32
N PRO A 404 23.85 -7.32 -6.79
CA PRO A 404 23.57 -8.66 -6.27
C PRO A 404 24.74 -9.64 -6.34
N GLU A 405 25.58 -9.52 -7.35
CA GLU A 405 26.77 -10.35 -7.54
C GLU A 405 27.83 -10.13 -6.42
N CYS A 406 27.82 -8.94 -5.80
CA CYS A 406 28.61 -8.64 -4.62
C CYS A 406 27.87 -8.95 -3.30
N GLY A 407 26.70 -9.57 -3.36
CA GLY A 407 25.85 -9.85 -2.19
C GLY A 407 25.16 -8.59 -1.63
N ILE A 408 25.04 -7.52 -2.41
CA ILE A 408 24.50 -6.22 -1.98
C ILE A 408 23.26 -5.86 -2.79
N GLY A 409 22.15 -5.62 -2.09
CA GLY A 409 20.95 -5.04 -2.68
C GLY A 409 21.08 -3.52 -2.82
N TRP A 410 20.40 -2.95 -3.79
CA TRP A 410 20.34 -1.51 -3.99
C TRP A 410 18.92 -1.04 -4.24
N LEU A 411 18.54 0.09 -3.63
CA LEU A 411 17.29 0.80 -3.85
C LEU A 411 17.59 2.25 -4.25
N PRO A 412 16.94 2.76 -5.31
CA PRO A 412 17.12 4.15 -5.71
C PRO A 412 16.42 5.10 -4.73
N MET A 413 17.05 6.21 -4.44
CA MET A 413 16.43 7.41 -3.94
C MET A 413 16.05 8.30 -5.13
N ALA A 414 14.88 8.94 -5.11
CA ALA A 414 14.48 9.86 -6.16
C ALA A 414 15.38 11.09 -6.22
N ASP A 415 15.62 11.65 -7.42
CA ASP A 415 16.45 12.84 -7.62
C ASP A 415 15.80 14.08 -7.00
N ASP A 416 14.47 14.12 -6.97
CA ASP A 416 13.64 15.14 -6.33
C ASP A 416 13.31 14.83 -4.84
N GLY A 417 13.95 13.81 -4.26
CA GLY A 417 13.87 13.45 -2.86
C GLY A 417 12.46 13.10 -2.41
N ASP A 418 11.82 14.00 -1.64
CA ASP A 418 10.44 13.82 -1.17
C ASP A 418 9.39 14.08 -2.26
N GLY A 419 9.83 14.49 -3.44
CA GLY A 419 8.97 14.82 -4.58
C GLY A 419 8.16 16.10 -4.41
N ALA A 420 8.57 16.97 -3.48
CA ALA A 420 7.80 18.14 -3.10
C ALA A 420 8.65 19.35 -2.70
N ILE A 421 9.39 19.28 -1.59
CA ILE A 421 10.07 20.43 -0.98
C ILE A 421 11.55 20.15 -0.70
N ASP A 422 11.91 18.96 -0.19
CA ASP A 422 13.26 18.59 0.21
C ASP A 422 13.79 17.45 -0.67
N GLU A 423 14.68 17.81 -1.58
CA GLU A 423 15.32 16.87 -2.50
C GLU A 423 16.20 15.82 -1.81
N ASP A 424 16.61 16.04 -0.57
CA ASP A 424 17.48 15.16 0.19
C ASP A 424 16.72 14.14 1.08
N VAL A 425 15.38 14.21 1.15
CA VAL A 425 14.56 13.33 2.00
C VAL A 425 14.09 12.09 1.25
N THR A 426 14.05 10.95 1.94
CA THR A 426 13.43 9.70 1.48
C THR A 426 12.82 8.95 2.66
N VAL A 427 11.68 8.29 2.43
CA VAL A 427 10.99 7.44 3.41
C VAL A 427 11.28 5.97 3.10
N ILE A 428 11.91 5.26 4.04
CA ILE A 428 12.17 3.82 3.91
C ILE A 428 11.12 3.06 4.70
N GLN A 429 10.53 2.05 4.07
CA GLN A 429 9.47 1.25 4.66
C GLN A 429 9.74 -0.24 4.53
N ILE A 430 9.65 -0.98 5.63
CA ILE A 430 9.65 -2.44 5.66
C ILE A 430 8.24 -2.94 5.94
N ARG A 431 7.86 -4.03 5.28
CA ARG A 431 6.57 -4.73 5.42
C ARG A 431 6.78 -6.15 5.90
N ASN A 432 5.95 -6.57 6.89
CA ASN A 432 5.75 -7.97 7.25
C ASN A 432 4.28 -8.33 7.01
N MET A 433 4.02 -9.35 6.19
CA MET A 433 2.65 -9.76 5.88
C MET A 433 2.38 -11.19 6.31
N LEU A 434 1.25 -11.39 7.01
CA LEU A 434 0.76 -12.68 7.48
C LEU A 434 1.88 -13.49 8.18
N SER A 435 2.44 -12.89 9.24
CA SER A 435 3.47 -13.56 10.05
C SER A 435 2.92 -14.82 10.72
N SER A 436 3.75 -15.86 10.76
CA SER A 436 3.44 -17.05 11.54
C SER A 436 3.35 -16.70 13.03
N PRO A 437 2.41 -17.28 13.80
CA PRO A 437 2.32 -17.07 15.25
C PRO A 437 3.60 -17.52 15.99
N GLU A 438 4.35 -18.45 15.43
CA GLU A 438 5.61 -18.94 15.99
C GLU A 438 6.78 -17.97 15.78
N PHE A 439 6.70 -17.09 14.79
CA PHE A 439 7.75 -16.11 14.49
C PHE A 439 7.65 -14.89 15.42
N LYS A 440 8.40 -14.90 16.51
CA LYS A 440 8.33 -13.87 17.56
C LYS A 440 8.91 -12.51 17.17
N HIS A 441 9.72 -12.44 16.11
CA HIS A 441 10.40 -11.23 15.65
C HIS A 441 9.62 -10.43 14.59
N ALA A 442 8.36 -10.75 14.37
CA ALA A 442 7.51 -10.03 13.42
C ALA A 442 7.15 -8.63 13.93
N ILE A 443 6.95 -7.68 13.00
CA ILE A 443 6.42 -6.33 13.32
C ILE A 443 5.08 -6.44 14.08
N GLN A 444 4.26 -7.44 13.77
CA GLN A 444 2.97 -7.73 14.39
C GLN A 444 3.05 -7.96 15.91
N ASN A 445 4.24 -8.27 16.43
CA ASN A 445 4.46 -8.48 17.86
C ASN A 445 4.96 -7.23 18.58
N VAL A 446 5.21 -6.13 17.86
CA VAL A 446 5.55 -4.84 18.47
C VAL A 446 4.26 -4.22 19.00
N SER A 447 4.05 -4.27 20.32
CA SER A 447 2.86 -3.73 21.01
C SER A 447 3.02 -2.26 21.40
N ASP A 448 4.26 -1.84 21.62
CA ASP A 448 4.58 -0.51 22.12
C ASP A 448 5.60 0.19 21.22
N ILE A 449 5.37 1.48 20.99
CA ILE A 449 6.25 2.32 20.19
C ILE A 449 7.58 2.51 20.92
N GLY A 450 8.68 2.40 20.17
CA GLY A 450 10.04 2.42 20.70
C GLY A 450 10.56 1.05 21.13
N LYS A 451 9.75 -0.03 20.97
CA LYS A 451 10.14 -1.42 21.24
C LYS A 451 10.46 -2.21 19.97
N GLU A 452 10.49 -1.56 18.83
CA GLU A 452 10.73 -2.19 17.53
C GLU A 452 12.03 -2.98 17.55
N LYS A 453 13.13 -2.40 18.06
CA LYS A 453 14.43 -3.05 18.16
C LYS A 453 14.45 -4.26 19.11
N ASP A 454 13.79 -4.12 20.26
CA ASP A 454 13.74 -5.17 21.28
C ASP A 454 12.99 -6.42 20.77
N ILE A 455 11.90 -6.22 20.05
CA ILE A 455 11.04 -7.28 19.53
C ILE A 455 11.58 -7.87 18.23
N MET A 456 11.91 -7.03 17.26
CA MET A 456 12.34 -7.49 15.94
C MET A 456 13.79 -8.01 15.95
N GLY A 457 14.60 -7.59 16.90
CA GLY A 457 15.99 -8.05 17.01
C GLY A 457 16.78 -7.87 15.70
N PRO A 458 17.38 -8.96 15.16
CA PRO A 458 18.18 -8.89 13.93
C PRO A 458 17.34 -8.65 12.66
N TYR A 459 16.02 -8.75 12.73
CA TYR A 459 15.11 -8.51 11.61
C TYR A 459 14.71 -7.02 11.46
N LEU A 460 14.99 -6.17 12.48
CA LEU A 460 15.07 -4.72 12.29
C LEU A 460 16.49 -4.36 11.89
N PRO A 461 16.73 -3.81 10.68
CA PRO A 461 18.10 -3.60 10.21
C PRO A 461 18.85 -2.58 11.07
N PHE A 462 20.10 -2.90 11.40
CA PHE A 462 21.07 -1.89 11.76
C PHE A 462 21.30 -0.95 10.57
N SER A 463 21.20 0.34 10.80
CA SER A 463 21.21 1.34 9.74
C SER A 463 22.13 2.50 10.06
N PHE A 464 22.86 3.01 9.04
CA PHE A 464 23.79 4.13 9.18
C PHE A 464 24.03 4.85 7.86
N TYR A 465 24.46 6.10 7.98
CA TYR A 465 24.89 6.92 6.85
C TYR A 465 26.37 6.78 6.59
N THR A 466 26.78 6.87 5.32
CA THR A 466 28.19 6.83 4.90
C THR A 466 28.39 7.57 3.58
N THR A 467 29.60 7.54 3.06
CA THR A 467 29.94 8.00 1.71
C THR A 467 30.17 6.81 0.77
N THR A 468 30.08 7.04 -0.54
CA THR A 468 30.32 6.02 -1.57
C THR A 468 31.69 5.36 -1.39
N GLY A 469 32.76 6.14 -1.27
CA GLY A 469 34.11 5.60 -1.10
C GLY A 469 34.32 4.83 0.20
N ALA A 470 33.77 5.31 1.33
CA ALA A 470 33.82 4.58 2.59
C ALA A 470 33.08 3.25 2.52
N PHE A 471 31.89 3.23 1.87
CA PHE A 471 31.14 1.99 1.67
C PHE A 471 31.93 0.97 0.85
N GLU A 472 32.53 1.38 -0.26
CA GLU A 472 33.31 0.49 -1.15
C GLU A 472 34.50 -0.17 -0.44
N VAL A 473 35.15 0.56 0.50
CA VAL A 473 36.22 0.02 1.31
C VAL A 473 35.75 -0.93 2.39
N LEU A 474 34.61 -0.60 3.06
CA LEU A 474 34.07 -1.40 4.17
C LEU A 474 33.38 -2.69 3.70
N PHE A 475 32.87 -2.72 2.48
CA PHE A 475 32.13 -3.83 1.90
C PHE A 475 32.71 -4.21 0.53
N PRO A 476 33.95 -4.71 0.46
CA PRO A 476 34.54 -5.09 -0.83
C PRO A 476 33.73 -6.21 -1.49
N CYS A 477 33.61 -6.15 -2.83
CA CYS A 477 33.06 -7.27 -3.60
C CYS A 477 34.07 -8.44 -3.50
N MET A 478 33.69 -9.48 -2.82
CA MET A 478 34.49 -10.71 -2.80
C MET A 478 34.17 -11.49 -4.08
N ASN A 479 35.14 -11.50 -5.01
CA ASN A 479 35.09 -12.31 -6.24
C ASN A 479 35.14 -13.80 -5.94
#